data_71f310d728e92bae1e294ab6e074f40a
#
_entry.id   71f310d728e92bae1e294ab6e074f40a
#
_cell.length_a   1.000
_cell.length_b   1.000
_cell.length_c   1.000
_cell.angle_alpha   90.00
_cell.angle_beta   90.00
_cell.angle_gamma   90.00
#
_symmetry.space_group_name_H-M   'P 1'
#
loop_
_entity.id
_entity.type
_entity.pdbx_description
1 polymer ?
#
loop_
_entity_poly.entity_id
_entity_poly.type
_entity_poly.pdbx_seq_one_letter_code
_entity_poly.pdbx_strand_id
1 'polypeptide(L)'
;MLAHQAGGANVNMLTLTVPHQRGDNLVELLDQQGKALKRFWMDRETKAILAEMGYVGLIRAREVTHGRRATRNNGWHPHFHILLFTGVGVDLVKFDKAQMRDWRVRLYMRWAKACAYAGLGEPSFEYGLRLDDGTVAGAYAAKWGLEDEITKGHTKKGKEGNETPFDLLRAVLADPNDKQAAALFREFAAAYKGHRQLYWSKGLKARYAVEDATDEEVAERIEEGAELLGQLTPEQWRDVLKCDARGAVLEIAARRGWYEVSRFLDVIEGAHRCTNFDTSIAREARAILLECSP
;
A
#
# COMPACT_ATOMS: atom_id res chain seq x y z
N MET A 1 6.20 -16.71 3.90
CA MET A 1 5.30 -16.80 5.06
C MET A 1 4.78 -18.23 5.24
N LEU A 2 4.07 -18.81 4.28
CA LEU A 2 3.56 -20.18 4.37
C LEU A 2 4.65 -21.22 4.71
N ALA A 3 5.82 -21.16 4.06
CA ALA A 3 6.93 -22.06 4.35
C ALA A 3 7.45 -21.93 5.80
N HIS A 4 7.41 -20.75 6.40
CA HIS A 4 7.78 -20.53 7.79
C HIS A 4 6.76 -21.17 8.74
N GLN A 5 5.47 -20.96 8.49
CA GLN A 5 4.38 -21.53 9.28
C GLN A 5 4.28 -23.05 9.13
N ALA A 6 4.56 -23.60 7.93
CA ALA A 6 4.62 -25.04 7.70
C ALA A 6 5.70 -25.74 8.56
N GLY A 7 6.77 -25.02 8.93
CA GLY A 7 7.78 -25.45 9.88
C GLY A 7 7.38 -25.31 11.34
N GLY A 8 6.12 -25.02 11.66
CA GLY A 8 5.61 -24.86 13.03
C GLY A 8 5.98 -23.51 13.66
N ALA A 9 6.47 -22.54 12.91
CA ALA A 9 6.83 -21.21 13.39
C ALA A 9 5.71 -20.18 13.18
N ASN A 10 5.84 -19.00 13.76
CA ASN A 10 4.83 -17.96 13.74
C ASN A 10 5.27 -16.74 12.91
N VAL A 11 4.28 -16.02 12.39
CA VAL A 11 4.47 -14.66 11.84
C VAL A 11 3.56 -13.72 12.62
N ASN A 12 4.16 -12.78 13.35
CA ASN A 12 3.41 -11.76 14.10
C ASN A 12 3.41 -10.45 13.34
N MET A 13 2.35 -9.66 13.50
CA MET A 13 2.29 -8.33 12.93
C MET A 13 2.55 -7.28 14.00
N LEU A 14 3.62 -6.51 13.82
CA LEU A 14 3.95 -5.36 14.63
C LEU A 14 3.59 -4.09 13.86
N THR A 15 2.71 -3.27 14.41
CA THR A 15 2.39 -1.94 13.88
C THR A 15 2.99 -0.88 14.78
N LEU A 16 3.76 0.04 14.19
CA LEU A 16 4.37 1.17 14.90
C LEU A 16 3.85 2.48 14.32
N THR A 17 3.24 3.29 15.15
CA THR A 17 2.76 4.63 14.84
C THR A 17 3.51 5.68 15.65
N VAL A 18 3.62 6.88 15.12
CA VAL A 18 4.22 8.03 15.82
C VAL A 18 3.15 9.07 16.11
N PRO A 19 3.31 9.87 17.17
CA PRO A 19 2.49 11.04 17.39
C PRO A 19 2.59 11.99 16.21
N HIS A 20 1.48 12.55 15.79
CA HIS A 20 1.38 13.49 14.69
C HIS A 20 0.17 14.37 14.88
N GLN A 21 0.19 15.55 14.27
CA GLN A 21 -0.89 16.52 14.32
C GLN A 21 -1.06 17.23 12.98
N ARG A 22 -2.18 17.90 12.85
CA ARG A 22 -2.44 18.72 11.67
C ARG A 22 -1.38 19.81 11.53
N GLY A 23 -0.75 19.89 10.36
CA GLY A 23 0.27 20.87 10.05
C GLY A 23 1.70 20.36 10.20
N ASP A 24 1.90 19.15 10.70
CA ASP A 24 3.23 18.55 10.71
C ASP A 24 3.76 18.38 9.28
N ASN A 25 5.04 18.72 9.09
CA ASN A 25 5.72 18.51 7.82
C ASN A 25 6.05 17.04 7.62
N LEU A 26 5.64 16.48 6.48
CA LEU A 26 5.82 15.05 6.22
C LEU A 26 7.29 14.63 6.16
N VAL A 27 8.19 15.48 5.60
CA VAL A 27 9.64 15.17 5.50
C VAL A 27 10.25 15.03 6.89
N GLU A 28 9.97 15.98 7.77
CA GLU A 28 10.48 15.96 9.15
C GLU A 28 9.92 14.78 9.94
N LEU A 29 8.62 14.51 9.78
CA LEU A 29 7.95 13.40 10.44
C LEU A 29 8.51 12.04 10.00
N LEU A 30 8.81 11.85 8.72
CA LEU A 30 9.43 10.64 8.19
C LEU A 30 10.89 10.47 8.65
N ASP A 31 11.65 11.57 8.77
CA ASP A 31 13.02 11.55 9.29
C ASP A 31 13.04 11.17 10.78
N GLN A 32 12.22 11.82 11.59
CA GLN A 32 12.07 11.50 13.01
C GLN A 32 11.57 10.07 13.22
N GLN A 33 10.59 9.60 12.44
CA GLN A 33 10.11 8.22 12.47
C GLN A 33 11.24 7.24 12.13
N GLY A 34 12.08 7.57 11.15
CA GLY A 34 13.25 6.77 10.78
C GLY A 34 14.29 6.68 11.91
N LYS A 35 14.55 7.81 12.58
CA LYS A 35 15.45 7.88 13.75
C LYS A 35 14.91 7.06 14.92
N ALA A 36 13.60 7.18 15.20
CA ALA A 36 12.94 6.38 16.24
C ALA A 36 13.03 4.88 15.93
N LEU A 37 12.74 4.48 14.69
CA LEU A 37 12.83 3.09 14.28
C LEU A 37 14.24 2.52 14.45
N LYS A 38 15.26 3.27 14.01
CA LYS A 38 16.66 2.85 14.19
C LYS A 38 16.99 2.68 15.67
N ARG A 39 16.61 3.63 16.52
CA ARG A 39 16.83 3.57 17.97
C ARG A 39 16.14 2.36 18.60
N PHE A 40 14.89 2.08 18.21
CA PHE A 40 14.11 0.93 18.69
C PHE A 40 14.78 -0.41 18.39
N TRP A 41 15.26 -0.62 17.14
CA TRP A 41 15.97 -1.86 16.76
C TRP A 41 17.36 -2.00 17.39
N MET A 42 17.98 -0.90 17.78
CA MET A 42 19.29 -0.94 18.48
C MET A 42 19.17 -1.14 19.98
N ASP A 43 17.98 -0.95 20.54
CA ASP A 43 17.76 -1.09 21.98
C ASP A 43 18.00 -2.53 22.45
N ARG A 44 18.70 -2.66 23.58
CA ARG A 44 19.10 -3.98 24.14
C ARG A 44 17.88 -4.81 24.53
N GLU A 45 16.90 -4.17 25.16
CA GLU A 45 15.69 -4.84 25.62
C GLU A 45 14.80 -5.26 24.45
N THR A 46 14.68 -4.43 23.40
CA THR A 46 13.99 -4.81 22.16
C THR A 46 14.60 -6.10 21.58
N LYS A 47 15.93 -6.18 21.53
CA LYS A 47 16.63 -7.38 21.05
C LYS A 47 16.38 -8.59 21.94
N ALA A 48 16.36 -8.41 23.26
CA ALA A 48 16.06 -9.49 24.20
C ALA A 48 14.63 -10.03 24.00
N ILE A 49 13.64 -9.15 23.88
CA ILE A 49 12.25 -9.54 23.62
C ILE A 49 12.14 -10.30 22.28
N LEU A 50 12.79 -9.81 21.23
CA LEU A 50 12.80 -10.50 19.93
C LEU A 50 13.46 -11.89 20.02
N ALA A 51 14.51 -12.04 20.82
CA ALA A 51 15.13 -13.34 21.08
C ALA A 51 14.17 -14.28 21.83
N GLU A 52 13.43 -13.79 22.83
CA GLU A 52 12.37 -14.55 23.52
C GLU A 52 11.28 -15.02 22.55
N MET A 53 10.97 -14.20 21.52
CA MET A 53 10.02 -14.55 20.46
C MET A 53 10.58 -15.53 19.42
N GLY A 54 11.86 -15.93 19.49
CA GLY A 54 12.51 -16.73 18.45
C GLY A 54 12.54 -16.03 17.09
N TYR A 55 12.85 -14.75 17.09
CA TYR A 55 12.88 -13.90 15.89
C TYR A 55 13.99 -14.30 14.92
N VAL A 56 13.69 -14.39 13.65
CA VAL A 56 14.65 -14.73 12.58
C VAL A 56 14.74 -13.68 11.48
N GLY A 57 13.77 -12.80 11.39
CA GLY A 57 13.77 -11.76 10.37
C GLY A 57 12.44 -11.01 10.28
N LEU A 58 12.41 -9.99 9.44
CA LEU A 58 11.21 -9.18 9.24
C LEU A 58 11.05 -8.71 7.79
N ILE A 59 9.79 -8.45 7.44
CA ILE A 59 9.41 -7.63 6.28
C ILE A 59 8.71 -6.40 6.83
N ARG A 60 9.12 -5.20 6.39
CA ARG A 60 8.55 -3.92 6.86
C ARG A 60 8.03 -3.12 5.69
N ALA A 61 6.76 -2.71 5.76
CA ALA A 61 6.20 -1.65 4.93
C ALA A 61 6.17 -0.33 5.69
N ARG A 62 6.49 0.77 5.01
CA ARG A 62 6.26 2.13 5.47
C ARG A 62 5.08 2.67 4.69
N GLU A 63 4.03 3.01 5.39
CA GLU A 63 2.80 3.54 4.81
C GLU A 63 2.50 4.94 5.38
N VAL A 64 1.75 5.72 4.62
CA VAL A 64 1.25 7.01 5.07
C VAL A 64 -0.16 7.24 4.55
N THR A 65 -0.99 7.84 5.37
CA THR A 65 -2.30 8.35 5.01
C THR A 65 -2.44 9.80 5.45
N HIS A 66 -3.41 10.52 4.92
CA HIS A 66 -3.72 11.89 5.33
C HIS A 66 -5.18 12.00 5.74
N GLY A 67 -5.44 12.59 6.91
CA GLY A 67 -6.78 12.71 7.49
C GLY A 67 -7.61 13.88 6.95
N ARG A 68 -7.37 14.35 5.73
CA ARG A 68 -8.04 15.54 5.14
C ARG A 68 -9.56 15.46 5.20
N ARG A 69 -10.11 14.29 4.88
CA ARG A 69 -11.56 14.02 4.88
C ARG A 69 -12.05 13.25 6.09
N ALA A 70 -11.16 12.91 7.02
CA ALA A 70 -11.56 12.24 8.25
C ALA A 70 -12.32 13.22 9.17
N THR A 71 -13.21 12.69 10.00
CA THR A 71 -13.94 13.46 11.03
C THR A 71 -12.98 14.25 11.92
N ARG A 72 -11.80 13.69 12.18
CA ARG A 72 -10.70 14.35 12.87
C ARG A 72 -9.51 14.45 11.93
N ASN A 73 -9.28 15.63 11.36
CA ASN A 73 -8.12 15.86 10.50
C ASN A 73 -6.87 16.03 11.36
N ASN A 74 -6.10 14.97 11.49
CA ASN A 74 -4.82 14.96 12.21
C ASN A 74 -3.60 15.12 11.27
N GLY A 75 -3.79 15.48 9.99
CA GLY A 75 -2.70 15.63 9.03
C GLY A 75 -2.17 14.28 8.52
N TRP A 76 -0.86 14.23 8.32
CA TRP A 76 -0.17 13.02 7.88
C TRP A 76 -0.03 11.99 8.98
N HIS A 77 -0.33 10.73 8.65
CA HIS A 77 -0.25 9.58 9.57
C HIS A 77 0.72 8.53 9.01
N PRO A 78 2.04 8.69 9.21
CA PRO A 78 3.00 7.68 8.85
C PRO A 78 3.04 6.56 9.88
N HIS A 79 3.10 5.32 9.39
CA HIS A 79 3.19 4.14 10.24
C HIS A 79 3.99 3.03 9.57
N PHE A 80 4.48 2.10 10.37
CA PHE A 80 5.09 0.88 9.89
C PHE A 80 4.17 -0.30 10.15
N HIS A 81 4.01 -1.13 9.15
CA HIS A 81 3.55 -2.49 9.30
C HIS A 81 4.73 -3.45 9.13
N ILE A 82 4.94 -4.32 10.10
CA ILE A 82 6.12 -5.16 10.17
C ILE A 82 5.68 -6.60 10.42
N LEU A 83 5.96 -7.49 9.47
CA LEU A 83 5.80 -8.92 9.66
C LEU A 83 7.07 -9.45 10.35
N LEU A 84 6.95 -9.90 11.59
CA LEU A 84 8.00 -10.52 12.36
C LEU A 84 7.93 -12.03 12.17
N PHE A 85 8.98 -12.62 11.63
CA PHE A 85 9.14 -14.07 11.53
C PHE A 85 9.71 -14.58 12.84
N THR A 86 8.94 -15.36 13.60
CA THR A 86 9.17 -15.73 14.99
C THR A 86 8.92 -17.22 15.23
N GLY A 87 9.13 -17.70 16.43
CA GLY A 87 8.82 -19.06 16.83
C GLY A 87 9.93 -20.09 16.51
N VAL A 88 11.09 -19.66 16.02
CA VAL A 88 12.18 -20.59 15.74
C VAL A 88 13.00 -20.86 17.00
N GLY A 89 13.13 -22.14 17.37
CA GLY A 89 13.91 -22.55 18.51
C GLY A 89 13.30 -22.20 19.88
N VAL A 90 12.00 -21.89 19.92
CA VAL A 90 11.25 -21.60 21.15
C VAL A 90 10.02 -22.47 21.27
N ASP A 91 9.53 -22.68 22.47
CA ASP A 91 8.29 -23.40 22.74
C ASP A 91 7.09 -22.53 22.35
N LEU A 92 6.37 -22.94 21.30
CA LEU A 92 5.21 -22.22 20.79
C LEU A 92 4.02 -22.18 21.75
N VAL A 93 3.96 -23.08 22.72
CA VAL A 93 2.93 -23.05 23.78
C VAL A 93 2.99 -21.76 24.57
N LYS A 94 4.17 -21.11 24.62
CA LYS A 94 4.36 -19.81 25.27
C LYS A 94 3.82 -18.62 24.49
N PHE A 95 3.37 -18.80 23.25
CA PHE A 95 2.72 -17.74 22.46
C PHE A 95 1.25 -17.60 22.80
N ASP A 96 0.89 -17.74 24.06
CA ASP A 96 -0.46 -17.45 24.54
C ASP A 96 -0.75 -15.93 24.58
N LYS A 97 -2.01 -15.60 24.87
CA LYS A 97 -2.46 -14.19 24.92
C LYS A 97 -1.76 -13.39 26.03
N ALA A 98 -1.37 -14.04 27.14
CA ALA A 98 -0.72 -13.36 28.25
C ALA A 98 0.72 -13.00 27.85
N GLN A 99 1.45 -13.90 27.22
CA GLN A 99 2.81 -13.66 26.74
C GLN A 99 2.83 -12.60 25.62
N MET A 100 1.88 -12.66 24.69
CA MET A 100 1.74 -11.64 23.63
C MET A 100 1.48 -10.25 24.21
N ARG A 101 0.67 -10.17 25.27
CA ARG A 101 0.40 -8.92 25.99
C ARG A 101 1.64 -8.39 26.71
N ASP A 102 2.43 -9.25 27.35
CA ASP A 102 3.69 -8.88 28.01
C ASP A 102 4.68 -8.31 27.00
N TRP A 103 4.94 -9.01 25.93
CA TRP A 103 5.84 -8.52 24.85
C TRP A 103 5.35 -7.20 24.28
N ARG A 104 4.06 -7.04 24.02
CA ARG A 104 3.49 -5.79 23.55
C ARG A 104 3.78 -4.63 24.50
N VAL A 105 3.56 -4.81 25.81
CA VAL A 105 3.79 -3.76 26.82
C VAL A 105 5.28 -3.38 26.85
N ARG A 106 6.16 -4.37 26.92
CA ARG A 106 7.61 -4.15 26.97
C ARG A 106 8.12 -3.49 25.70
N LEU A 107 7.68 -3.92 24.51
CA LEU A 107 8.02 -3.29 23.22
C LEU A 107 7.47 -1.85 23.13
N TYR A 108 6.24 -1.60 23.60
CA TYR A 108 5.70 -0.25 23.65
C TYR A 108 6.59 0.71 24.48
N MET A 109 7.03 0.31 25.63
CA MET A 109 7.93 1.13 26.46
C MET A 109 9.23 1.49 25.72
N ARG A 110 9.77 0.57 24.91
CA ARG A 110 10.95 0.84 24.08
C ARG A 110 10.65 1.75 22.91
N TRP A 111 9.48 1.58 22.29
CA TRP A 111 9.03 2.45 21.20
C TRP A 111 8.79 3.89 21.69
N ALA A 112 8.08 4.08 22.81
CA ALA A 112 7.87 5.38 23.41
C ALA A 112 9.21 6.10 23.70
N LYS A 113 10.18 5.39 24.31
CA LYS A 113 11.53 5.92 24.53
C LYS A 113 12.25 6.28 23.23
N ALA A 114 12.07 5.48 22.18
CA ALA A 114 12.67 5.75 20.88
C ALA A 114 12.04 6.97 20.19
N CYS A 115 10.72 7.14 20.30
CA CYS A 115 10.02 8.33 19.81
C CYS A 115 10.51 9.60 20.53
N ALA A 116 10.59 9.58 21.85
CA ALA A 116 11.10 10.70 22.62
C ALA A 116 12.55 11.07 22.23
N TYR A 117 13.41 10.06 22.04
CA TYR A 117 14.77 10.28 21.56
C TYR A 117 14.83 10.94 20.18
N ALA A 118 13.88 10.65 19.31
CA ALA A 118 13.81 11.19 17.96
C ALA A 118 13.17 12.60 17.89
N GLY A 119 12.75 13.15 19.02
CA GLY A 119 12.05 14.44 19.09
C GLY A 119 10.55 14.36 18.79
N LEU A 120 10.00 13.15 18.73
CA LEU A 120 8.57 12.90 18.66
C LEU A 120 7.97 12.91 20.07
N GLY A 121 6.69 13.23 20.19
CA GLY A 121 5.97 13.07 21.44
C GLY A 121 5.82 11.61 21.87
N GLU A 122 5.25 11.37 23.04
CA GLU A 122 4.95 10.02 23.50
C GLU A 122 3.77 9.44 22.69
N PRO A 123 3.94 8.28 22.02
CA PRO A 123 2.84 7.62 21.34
C PRO A 123 1.81 7.10 22.35
N SER A 124 0.53 7.08 21.96
CA SER A 124 -0.50 6.53 22.87
C SER A 124 -0.26 5.02 23.10
N PHE A 125 -0.58 4.54 24.30
CA PHE A 125 -0.46 3.12 24.62
C PHE A 125 -1.39 2.26 23.76
N GLU A 126 -2.53 2.79 23.37
CA GLU A 126 -3.53 2.06 22.58
C GLU A 126 -3.13 1.89 21.12
N TYR A 127 -2.60 2.96 20.50
CA TYR A 127 -2.38 3.03 19.06
C TYR A 127 -0.89 3.10 18.65
N GLY A 128 -0.01 3.51 19.55
CA GLY A 128 1.40 3.72 19.25
C GLY A 128 2.16 2.45 18.88
N LEU A 129 1.79 1.32 19.52
CA LEU A 129 2.32 0.00 19.19
C LEU A 129 1.24 -1.07 19.32
N ARG A 130 1.06 -1.86 18.26
CA ARG A 130 0.25 -3.07 18.29
C ARG A 130 1.11 -4.27 17.92
N LEU A 131 0.87 -5.37 18.60
CA LEU A 131 1.45 -6.67 18.32
C LEU A 131 0.31 -7.67 18.17
N ASP A 132 0.07 -8.11 16.95
CA ASP A 132 -1.00 -9.02 16.59
C ASP A 132 -0.43 -10.40 16.23
N ASP A 133 -1.25 -11.43 16.35
CA ASP A 133 -0.87 -12.81 16.04
C ASP A 133 -0.82 -13.13 14.53
N GLY A 134 -0.47 -14.36 14.22
CA GLY A 134 -0.31 -14.84 12.85
C GLY A 134 -1.58 -14.78 11.99
N THR A 135 -2.78 -14.75 12.60
CA THR A 135 -4.04 -14.62 11.87
C THR A 135 -4.16 -13.26 11.20
N VAL A 136 -3.85 -12.20 11.96
CA VAL A 136 -3.82 -10.82 11.45
C VAL A 136 -2.68 -10.66 10.46
N ALA A 137 -1.50 -11.21 10.77
CA ALA A 137 -0.34 -11.20 9.86
C ALA A 137 -0.68 -11.89 8.53
N GLY A 138 -1.41 -13.02 8.56
CA GLY A 138 -1.87 -13.75 7.38
C GLY A 138 -2.83 -12.94 6.51
N ALA A 139 -3.84 -12.35 7.14
CA ALA A 139 -4.80 -11.49 6.45
C ALA A 139 -4.13 -10.23 5.85
N TYR A 140 -3.12 -9.70 6.53
CA TYR A 140 -2.36 -8.56 6.05
C TYR A 140 -1.44 -8.93 4.89
N ALA A 141 -0.71 -10.06 5.00
CA ALA A 141 0.17 -10.55 3.94
C ALA A 141 -0.59 -10.99 2.68
N ALA A 142 -1.83 -11.47 2.83
CA ALA A 142 -2.72 -11.75 1.69
C ALA A 142 -3.14 -10.47 0.94
N LYS A 143 -3.18 -9.32 1.64
CA LYS A 143 -3.34 -8.00 1.02
C LYS A 143 -2.05 -7.49 0.38
N TRP A 144 -0.93 -7.98 0.85
CA TRP A 144 0.41 -7.72 0.30
C TRP A 144 0.82 -8.80 -0.69
N GLY A 145 -0.09 -9.52 -1.31
CA GLY A 145 0.32 -10.37 -2.42
C GLY A 145 1.34 -9.59 -3.23
N LEU A 146 2.57 -10.09 -3.37
CA LEU A 146 3.69 -9.37 -4.00
C LEU A 146 3.28 -8.76 -5.36
N GLU A 147 2.30 -9.37 -6.02
CA GLU A 147 1.68 -8.90 -7.25
C GLU A 147 0.71 -7.73 -7.01
N ASP A 148 0.03 -7.70 -5.85
CA ASP A 148 -1.01 -6.70 -5.56
C ASP A 148 -0.46 -5.37 -5.06
N GLU A 149 0.71 -5.34 -4.43
CA GLU A 149 1.25 -4.09 -3.86
C GLU A 149 2.07 -3.27 -4.87
N ILE A 150 2.77 -3.94 -5.77
CA ILE A 150 3.47 -3.27 -6.86
C ILE A 150 2.47 -2.82 -7.94
N THR A 151 1.43 -3.63 -8.21
CA THR A 151 0.46 -3.36 -9.29
C THR A 151 -0.83 -2.69 -8.82
N LYS A 152 -1.25 -2.87 -7.55
CA LYS A 152 -2.53 -2.40 -7.01
C LYS A 152 -2.41 -1.39 -5.86
N GLY A 153 -1.23 -0.90 -5.53
CA GLY A 153 -1.05 0.21 -4.58
C GLY A 153 -1.95 1.41 -4.93
N HIS A 154 -2.15 1.63 -6.22
CA HIS A 154 -3.03 2.66 -6.76
C HIS A 154 -4.54 2.38 -6.55
N THR A 155 -4.96 1.14 -6.25
CA THR A 155 -6.37 0.80 -6.00
C THR A 155 -6.75 0.82 -4.51
N LYS A 156 -5.74 0.85 -3.62
CA LYS A 156 -5.95 0.89 -2.18
C LYS A 156 -6.68 2.18 -1.80
N LYS A 157 -7.81 2.06 -1.09
CA LYS A 157 -8.60 3.19 -0.58
C LYS A 157 -8.35 3.36 0.91
N GLY A 158 -8.26 4.60 1.36
CA GLY A 158 -8.22 4.95 2.77
C GLY A 158 -9.53 4.57 3.48
N LYS A 159 -9.45 4.36 4.79
CA LYS A 159 -10.61 4.03 5.63
C LYS A 159 -11.02 5.26 6.45
N GLU A 160 -12.31 5.36 6.77
CA GLU A 160 -12.86 6.37 7.70
C GLU A 160 -12.49 7.82 7.33
N GLY A 161 -12.44 8.12 6.03
CA GLY A 161 -12.09 9.47 5.54
C GLY A 161 -10.59 9.78 5.52
N ASN A 162 -9.73 8.84 5.94
CA ASN A 162 -8.30 8.94 5.67
C ASN A 162 -8.03 8.64 4.19
N GLU A 163 -7.13 9.39 3.58
CA GLU A 163 -6.78 9.26 2.17
C GLU A 163 -5.36 8.72 2.04
N THR A 164 -5.19 7.71 1.20
CA THR A 164 -3.87 7.27 0.75
C THR A 164 -3.31 8.32 -0.24
N PRO A 165 -2.01 8.33 -0.54
CA PRO A 165 -1.47 9.20 -1.57
C PRO A 165 -2.16 9.04 -2.93
N PHE A 166 -2.56 7.83 -3.29
CA PHE A 166 -3.30 7.58 -4.53
C PHE A 166 -4.78 8.01 -4.45
N ASP A 167 -5.39 8.08 -3.25
CA ASP A 167 -6.70 8.72 -3.07
C ASP A 167 -6.61 10.23 -3.36
N LEU A 168 -5.53 10.88 -2.90
CA LEU A 168 -5.26 12.29 -3.20
C LEU A 168 -5.10 12.52 -4.70
N LEU A 169 -4.35 11.64 -5.38
CA LEU A 169 -4.20 11.71 -6.83
C LEU A 169 -5.53 11.52 -7.56
N ARG A 170 -6.35 10.53 -7.15
CA ARG A 170 -7.71 10.33 -7.68
C ARG A 170 -8.61 11.53 -7.46
N ALA A 171 -8.50 12.20 -6.31
CA ALA A 171 -9.25 13.41 -6.02
C ALA A 171 -8.90 14.54 -7.00
N VAL A 172 -7.62 14.71 -7.34
CA VAL A 172 -7.16 15.68 -8.35
C VAL A 172 -7.67 15.33 -9.75
N LEU A 173 -7.67 14.04 -10.10
CA LEU A 173 -8.19 13.57 -11.40
C LEU A 173 -9.71 13.78 -11.51
N ALA A 174 -10.44 13.64 -10.41
CA ALA A 174 -11.88 13.87 -10.37
C ALA A 174 -12.26 15.36 -10.37
N ASP A 175 -11.47 16.19 -9.71
CA ASP A 175 -11.61 17.65 -9.66
C ASP A 175 -10.23 18.32 -9.77
N PRO A 176 -9.84 18.80 -10.97
CA PRO A 176 -8.58 19.50 -11.17
C PRO A 176 -8.42 20.78 -10.33
N ASN A 177 -9.50 21.31 -9.75
CA ASN A 177 -9.48 22.47 -8.86
C ASN A 177 -9.25 22.10 -7.39
N ASP A 178 -9.15 20.81 -7.03
CA ASP A 178 -8.77 20.37 -5.68
C ASP A 178 -7.28 20.65 -5.43
N LYS A 179 -6.96 21.94 -5.24
CA LYS A 179 -5.59 22.43 -5.00
C LYS A 179 -4.98 21.82 -3.74
N GLN A 180 -5.80 21.48 -2.75
CA GLN A 180 -5.32 20.86 -1.51
C GLN A 180 -4.84 19.43 -1.76
N ALA A 181 -5.62 18.60 -2.46
CA ALA A 181 -5.19 17.24 -2.82
C ALA A 181 -3.90 17.27 -3.66
N ALA A 182 -3.82 18.19 -4.64
CA ALA A 182 -2.65 18.36 -5.47
C ALA A 182 -1.39 18.77 -4.67
N ALA A 183 -1.54 19.67 -3.68
CA ALA A 183 -0.45 20.09 -2.82
C ALA A 183 0.04 18.93 -1.94
N LEU A 184 -0.87 18.21 -1.30
CA LEU A 184 -0.55 17.07 -0.44
C LEU A 184 0.09 15.91 -1.24
N PHE A 185 -0.39 15.63 -2.45
CA PHE A 185 0.25 14.60 -3.27
C PHE A 185 1.68 14.98 -3.67
N ARG A 186 1.93 16.25 -4.01
CA ARG A 186 3.30 16.73 -4.30
C ARG A 186 4.21 16.66 -3.07
N GLU A 187 3.69 17.02 -1.89
CA GLU A 187 4.41 16.89 -0.62
C GLU A 187 4.81 15.43 -0.37
N PHE A 188 3.86 14.50 -0.53
CA PHE A 188 4.14 13.06 -0.43
C PHE A 188 5.21 12.62 -1.42
N ALA A 189 5.08 12.95 -2.70
CA ALA A 189 6.03 12.55 -3.74
C ALA A 189 7.46 13.05 -3.45
N ALA A 190 7.57 14.29 -2.96
CA ALA A 190 8.85 14.86 -2.56
C ALA A 190 9.42 14.17 -1.31
N ALA A 191 8.59 13.95 -0.28
CA ALA A 191 9.00 13.37 1.00
C ALA A 191 9.40 11.90 0.87
N TYR A 192 8.76 11.14 -0.02
CA TYR A 192 9.06 9.70 -0.24
C TYR A 192 10.20 9.45 -1.21
N LYS A 193 10.71 10.46 -1.89
CA LYS A 193 11.85 10.32 -2.81
C LYS A 193 13.06 9.74 -2.07
N GLY A 194 13.53 8.57 -2.52
CA GLY A 194 14.67 7.86 -1.92
C GLY A 194 14.32 7.01 -0.69
N HIS A 195 13.08 7.02 -0.21
CA HIS A 195 12.64 6.13 0.87
C HIS A 195 12.15 4.79 0.33
N ARG A 196 12.63 3.69 0.94
CA ARG A 196 12.12 2.35 0.67
C ARG A 196 10.78 2.14 1.39
N GLN A 197 9.74 1.94 0.62
CA GLN A 197 8.42 1.58 1.17
C GLN A 197 8.44 0.15 1.74
N LEU A 198 9.06 -0.79 1.02
CA LEU A 198 9.20 -2.17 1.44
C LEU A 198 10.67 -2.50 1.75
N TYR A 199 10.89 -3.19 2.87
CA TYR A 199 12.22 -3.61 3.32
C TYR A 199 12.18 -5.04 3.86
N TRP A 200 13.11 -5.86 3.42
CA TRP A 200 13.37 -7.20 3.92
C TRP A 200 14.66 -7.21 4.75
N SER A 201 14.62 -7.84 5.90
CA SER A 201 15.85 -8.03 6.70
C SER A 201 16.84 -8.91 5.97
N LYS A 202 18.15 -8.62 6.21
CA LYS A 202 19.25 -9.35 5.56
C LYS A 202 19.12 -10.86 5.80
N GLY A 203 19.25 -11.63 4.74
CA GLY A 203 19.21 -13.10 4.78
C GLY A 203 17.80 -13.72 4.79
N LEU A 204 16.73 -12.93 4.98
CA LEU A 204 15.39 -13.49 5.02
C LEU A 204 14.95 -14.06 3.67
N LYS A 205 15.27 -13.36 2.56
CA LYS A 205 14.99 -13.86 1.20
C LYS A 205 15.71 -15.19 0.95
N ALA A 206 17.00 -15.24 1.22
CA ALA A 206 17.79 -16.47 1.06
C ALA A 206 17.26 -17.63 1.89
N ARG A 207 16.82 -17.36 3.13
CA ARG A 207 16.25 -18.38 4.02
C ARG A 207 15.01 -19.07 3.44
N TYR A 208 14.23 -18.37 2.64
CA TYR A 208 12.98 -18.88 2.05
C TYR A 208 13.06 -19.05 0.53
N ALA A 209 14.27 -19.06 -0.02
CA ALA A 209 14.52 -19.19 -1.46
C ALA A 209 13.69 -18.19 -2.30
N VAL A 210 13.55 -16.95 -1.78
CA VAL A 210 12.91 -15.86 -2.51
C VAL A 210 13.99 -15.17 -3.36
N GLU A 211 13.90 -15.34 -4.65
CA GLU A 211 14.76 -14.66 -5.61
C GLU A 211 14.21 -13.27 -5.94
N ASP A 212 15.10 -12.32 -6.18
CA ASP A 212 14.73 -11.04 -6.76
C ASP A 212 14.57 -11.24 -8.26
N ALA A 213 13.36 -11.10 -8.78
CA ALA A 213 13.15 -11.09 -10.23
C ALA A 213 13.73 -9.80 -10.80
N THR A 214 14.38 -9.88 -11.96
CA THR A 214 14.78 -8.72 -12.74
C THR A 214 13.55 -8.05 -13.35
N ASP A 215 13.68 -6.79 -13.81
CA ASP A 215 12.57 -6.10 -14.48
C ASP A 215 12.13 -6.84 -15.74
N GLU A 216 13.08 -7.49 -16.44
CA GLU A 216 12.85 -8.33 -17.61
C GLU A 216 12.05 -9.59 -17.25
N GLU A 217 12.43 -10.32 -16.18
CA GLU A 217 11.70 -11.51 -15.72
C GLU A 217 10.30 -11.18 -15.25
N VAL A 218 10.11 -10.00 -14.63
CA VAL A 218 8.77 -9.51 -14.24
C VAL A 218 7.94 -9.20 -15.48
N ALA A 219 8.53 -8.57 -16.50
CA ALA A 219 7.86 -8.28 -17.76
C ALA A 219 7.48 -9.57 -18.50
N GLU A 220 8.38 -10.56 -18.59
CA GLU A 220 8.11 -11.87 -19.20
C GLU A 220 6.98 -12.62 -18.47
N ARG A 221 6.98 -12.64 -17.12
CA ARG A 221 5.89 -13.28 -16.35
C ARG A 221 4.54 -12.58 -16.54
N ILE A 222 4.54 -11.25 -16.73
CA ILE A 222 3.32 -10.51 -17.05
C ILE A 222 2.84 -10.90 -18.45
N GLU A 223 3.75 -11.07 -19.42
CA GLU A 223 3.42 -11.50 -20.77
C GLU A 223 2.92 -12.96 -20.82
N GLU A 224 3.53 -13.89 -20.06
CA GLU A 224 3.06 -15.28 -19.96
C GLU A 224 1.65 -15.40 -19.32
N GLY A 225 1.30 -14.50 -18.42
CA GLY A 225 -0.04 -14.41 -17.79
C GLY A 225 -1.03 -13.53 -18.56
N ALA A 226 -0.58 -12.84 -19.61
CA ALA A 226 -1.40 -11.92 -20.37
C ALA A 226 -2.15 -12.67 -21.48
N GLU A 227 -3.46 -12.62 -21.45
CA GLU A 227 -4.30 -13.03 -22.56
C GLU A 227 -4.44 -11.87 -23.55
N LEU A 228 -4.10 -12.09 -24.81
CA LEU A 228 -4.34 -11.10 -25.87
C LEU A 228 -5.83 -11.04 -26.17
N LEU A 229 -6.51 -10.08 -25.57
CA LEU A 229 -7.95 -9.88 -25.78
C LEU A 229 -8.26 -9.34 -27.18
N GLY A 230 -7.38 -8.54 -27.77
CA GLY A 230 -7.53 -7.96 -29.09
C GLY A 230 -6.49 -6.88 -29.38
N GLN A 231 -6.56 -6.30 -30.58
CA GLN A 231 -5.62 -5.26 -31.04
C GLN A 231 -6.39 -4.06 -31.60
N LEU A 232 -5.92 -2.86 -31.27
CA LEU A 232 -6.40 -1.63 -31.88
C LEU A 232 -5.57 -1.29 -33.12
N THR A 233 -6.24 -0.82 -34.16
CA THR A 233 -5.53 -0.23 -35.30
C THR A 233 -4.86 1.10 -34.91
N PRO A 234 -3.85 1.59 -35.66
CA PRO A 234 -3.27 2.89 -35.39
C PRO A 234 -4.28 4.05 -35.45
N GLU A 235 -5.33 3.91 -36.27
CA GLU A 235 -6.43 4.87 -36.38
C GLU A 235 -7.27 4.86 -35.11
N GLN A 236 -7.75 3.69 -34.69
CA GLN A 236 -8.52 3.51 -33.45
C GLN A 236 -7.76 4.03 -32.24
N TRP A 237 -6.46 3.74 -32.16
CA TRP A 237 -5.63 4.24 -31.07
C TRP A 237 -5.53 5.76 -31.04
N ARG A 238 -5.38 6.39 -32.22
CA ARG A 238 -5.39 7.86 -32.32
C ARG A 238 -6.72 8.47 -31.86
N ASP A 239 -7.83 7.82 -32.19
CA ASP A 239 -9.15 8.30 -31.79
C ASP A 239 -9.38 8.11 -30.29
N VAL A 240 -8.95 7.00 -29.70
CA VAL A 240 -8.93 6.79 -28.24
C VAL A 240 -8.12 7.89 -27.53
N LEU A 241 -6.95 8.26 -28.07
CA LEU A 241 -6.12 9.32 -27.50
C LEU A 241 -6.80 10.71 -27.59
N LYS A 242 -7.42 11.04 -28.72
CA LYS A 242 -8.13 12.31 -28.92
C LYS A 242 -9.31 12.46 -27.97
N CYS A 243 -10.00 11.35 -27.68
CA CYS A 243 -11.16 11.33 -26.80
C CYS A 243 -10.77 11.15 -25.30
N ASP A 244 -9.48 11.08 -24.98
CA ASP A 244 -8.97 10.73 -23.63
C ASP A 244 -9.61 9.45 -23.05
N ALA A 245 -9.90 8.49 -23.93
CA ALA A 245 -10.68 7.29 -23.62
C ALA A 245 -9.85 6.07 -23.20
N ARG A 246 -8.52 6.22 -22.95
CA ARG A 246 -7.63 5.11 -22.58
C ARG A 246 -8.12 4.33 -21.37
N GLY A 247 -8.53 5.05 -20.32
CA GLY A 247 -9.05 4.44 -19.09
C GLY A 247 -10.33 3.65 -19.34
N ALA A 248 -11.24 4.18 -20.17
CA ALA A 248 -12.49 3.50 -20.53
C ALA A 248 -12.22 2.21 -21.32
N VAL A 249 -11.33 2.23 -22.31
CA VAL A 249 -10.94 1.04 -23.08
C VAL A 249 -10.40 -0.04 -22.16
N LEU A 250 -9.50 0.30 -21.24
CA LEU A 250 -8.93 -0.67 -20.28
C LEU A 250 -9.97 -1.21 -19.32
N GLU A 251 -10.87 -0.38 -18.82
CA GLU A 251 -11.92 -0.80 -17.90
C GLU A 251 -12.95 -1.73 -18.58
N ILE A 252 -13.35 -1.41 -19.81
CA ILE A 252 -14.25 -2.25 -20.62
C ILE A 252 -13.57 -3.59 -20.94
N ALA A 253 -12.30 -3.56 -21.37
CA ALA A 253 -11.53 -4.77 -21.64
C ALA A 253 -11.45 -5.70 -20.42
N ALA A 254 -11.13 -5.14 -19.26
CA ALA A 254 -10.99 -5.90 -18.02
C ALA A 254 -12.30 -6.51 -17.51
N ARG A 255 -13.44 -5.83 -17.70
CA ARG A 255 -14.73 -6.26 -17.15
C ARG A 255 -15.60 -7.04 -18.12
N ARG A 256 -15.44 -6.83 -19.44
CA ARG A 256 -16.40 -7.29 -20.46
C ARG A 256 -15.76 -7.93 -21.68
N GLY A 257 -14.46 -7.89 -21.77
CA GLY A 257 -13.72 -8.48 -22.87
C GLY A 257 -13.75 -7.63 -24.14
N TRP A 258 -13.10 -8.18 -25.18
CA TRP A 258 -12.81 -7.45 -26.42
C TRP A 258 -14.04 -7.07 -27.25
N TYR A 259 -15.11 -7.85 -27.20
CA TYR A 259 -16.32 -7.55 -27.96
C TYR A 259 -16.91 -6.19 -27.59
N GLU A 260 -17.00 -5.87 -26.29
CA GLU A 260 -17.52 -4.57 -25.85
C GLU A 260 -16.52 -3.41 -26.10
N VAL A 261 -15.22 -3.70 -26.11
CA VAL A 261 -14.21 -2.74 -26.56
C VAL A 261 -14.44 -2.38 -28.03
N SER A 262 -14.67 -3.36 -28.90
CA SER A 262 -14.94 -3.12 -30.33
C SER A 262 -16.17 -2.22 -30.52
N ARG A 263 -17.25 -2.51 -29.81
CA ARG A 263 -18.48 -1.67 -29.85
C ARG A 263 -18.20 -0.24 -29.39
N PHE A 264 -17.40 -0.09 -28.32
CA PHE A 264 -17.01 1.24 -27.83
C PHE A 264 -16.17 2.00 -28.86
N LEU A 265 -15.27 1.31 -29.56
CA LEU A 265 -14.45 1.90 -30.62
C LEU A 265 -15.30 2.37 -31.82
N ASP A 266 -16.34 1.61 -32.20
CA ASP A 266 -17.30 2.01 -33.25
C ASP A 266 -18.02 3.30 -32.90
N VAL A 267 -18.37 3.48 -31.63
CA VAL A 267 -19.00 4.72 -31.13
C VAL A 267 -18.03 5.91 -31.22
N ILE A 268 -16.76 5.73 -30.82
CA ILE A 268 -15.72 6.76 -30.93
C ILE A 268 -15.46 7.13 -32.39
N GLU A 269 -15.38 6.16 -33.29
CA GLU A 269 -15.17 6.38 -34.73
C GLU A 269 -16.35 7.10 -35.37
N GLY A 270 -17.58 6.73 -35.02
CA GLY A 270 -18.81 7.40 -35.47
C GLY A 270 -18.87 8.86 -35.04
N ALA A 271 -18.38 9.16 -33.86
CA ALA A 271 -18.32 10.50 -33.29
C ALA A 271 -17.39 11.46 -34.06
N HIS A 272 -16.28 10.97 -34.58
CA HIS A 272 -15.34 11.78 -35.36
C HIS A 272 -15.85 12.16 -36.74
N ARG A 273 -16.80 11.41 -37.26
CA ARG A 273 -17.45 11.74 -38.54
C ARG A 273 -18.50 12.86 -38.40
N CYS A 274 -18.95 13.14 -37.18
CA CYS A 274 -19.85 14.25 -36.87
C CYS A 274 -19.06 15.45 -36.35
N THR A 275 -19.06 16.55 -37.08
CA THR A 275 -18.22 17.75 -36.85
C THR A 275 -18.61 18.58 -35.61
N ASN A 276 -19.49 18.10 -34.75
CA ASN A 276 -19.84 18.72 -33.47
C ASN A 276 -19.52 17.73 -32.33
N PHE A 277 -18.42 18.00 -31.63
CA PHE A 277 -18.02 17.32 -30.40
C PHE A 277 -19.03 17.69 -29.31
N ASP A 278 -20.16 16.99 -29.27
CA ASP A 278 -21.19 17.21 -28.26
C ASP A 278 -21.04 16.18 -27.12
N THR A 279 -21.32 16.66 -25.92
CA THR A 279 -21.39 15.93 -24.64
C THR A 279 -22.26 14.66 -24.66
N SER A 280 -22.94 14.35 -25.78
CA SER A 280 -23.75 13.15 -25.98
C SER A 280 -22.90 11.88 -25.98
N ILE A 281 -21.70 11.89 -26.56
CA ILE A 281 -20.83 10.71 -26.70
C ILE A 281 -20.17 10.36 -25.37
N ALA A 282 -19.74 11.37 -24.61
CA ALA A 282 -19.29 11.15 -23.23
C ALA A 282 -20.43 10.61 -22.37
N ARG A 283 -21.68 10.96 -22.70
CA ARG A 283 -22.89 10.49 -22.03
C ARG A 283 -23.23 9.06 -22.46
N GLU A 284 -23.08 8.73 -23.73
CA GLU A 284 -23.32 7.39 -24.27
C GLU A 284 -22.24 6.39 -23.85
N ALA A 285 -20.97 6.78 -23.88
CA ALA A 285 -19.87 6.02 -23.28
C ALA A 285 -20.07 5.81 -21.76
N ARG A 286 -20.59 6.82 -21.06
CA ARG A 286 -20.93 6.75 -19.64
C ARG A 286 -22.20 5.90 -19.40
N ALA A 287 -23.14 5.85 -20.33
CA ALA A 287 -24.32 4.99 -20.28
C ALA A 287 -23.90 3.52 -20.46
N ILE A 288 -23.03 3.21 -21.41
CA ILE A 288 -22.43 1.88 -21.58
C ILE A 288 -21.68 1.44 -20.31
N LEU A 289 -21.02 2.37 -19.61
CA LEU A 289 -20.37 2.11 -18.32
C LEU A 289 -21.38 1.97 -17.16
N LEU A 290 -22.53 2.67 -17.19
CA LEU A 290 -23.54 2.68 -16.13
C LEU A 290 -24.58 1.56 -16.26
N GLU A 291 -24.92 1.11 -17.45
CA GLU A 291 -25.75 -0.11 -17.68
C GLU A 291 -25.07 -1.37 -17.15
N CYS A 292 -23.90 -1.20 -16.57
CA CYS A 292 -22.95 -2.20 -16.16
C CYS A 292 -22.64 -2.23 -14.68
N SER A 293 -23.30 -1.41 -13.88
CA SER A 293 -23.24 -1.57 -12.42
C SER A 293 -24.26 -2.64 -12.00
N PRO A 294 -23.80 -3.63 -11.16
CA PRO A 294 -24.68 -4.67 -10.62
C PRO A 294 -25.75 -4.10 -9.72
#